data_18f761c0508d4d02c592e8211db7433a
#
_entry.id   18f761c0508d4d02c592e8211db7433a
#
_cell.length_a   1.000
_cell.length_b   1.000
_cell.length_c   1.000
_cell.angle_alpha   90.00
_cell.angle_beta   90.00
_cell.angle_gamma   90.00
#
_symmetry.space_group_name_H-M   'P 1'
#
loop_
_entity.id
_entity.type
_entity.pdbx_description
1 polymer ?
#
loop_
_entity_poly.entity_id
_entity_poly.type
_entity_poly.pdbx_seq_one_letter_code
_entity_poly.pdbx_strand_id
1 'polypeptide(L)'
;EFAWYEKLPLFGYKVLVTRPKEAASSMAAKLRKLGAEVLELPAIKTVAIQENAALFTAFSRMQTYDWIVFTSPKGVKVFFEEMQKAKVDVRKLGKAKFAVVGTGTQKALQEKGFFADLMPEVFDGASLGKMLCEKCSGKEKILLPRAEIGSQEIVEELKKKSGITIDDIGIYETLYEKSEIIDEKKEFEAGSIDCAVFTSASTVKGFVEAVPELDYSKVKAACIGKQTKAAADKYSMKTYMSKEASIDSLLELVIELKKNSEKKEL
;
A
#
# COMPACT_ATOMS: atom_id res chain seq x y z
N GLU A 1 -32.57 8.80 -24.75
CA GLU A 1 -31.14 8.71 -25.21
C GLU A 1 -30.14 8.62 -24.08
N PHE A 2 -30.48 8.98 -22.81
CA PHE A 2 -29.56 8.91 -21.65
C PHE A 2 -29.65 7.61 -20.84
N ALA A 3 -30.55 6.69 -21.19
CA ALA A 3 -30.77 5.41 -20.47
C ALA A 3 -29.57 4.45 -20.42
N TRP A 4 -28.49 4.72 -21.18
CA TRP A 4 -27.28 3.88 -21.14
C TRP A 4 -26.52 4.05 -19.82
N TYR A 5 -26.51 5.25 -19.24
CA TYR A 5 -25.81 5.54 -17.99
C TYR A 5 -26.46 4.84 -16.79
N GLU A 6 -27.80 4.82 -16.77
CA GLU A 6 -28.59 4.14 -15.73
C GLU A 6 -28.41 2.61 -15.75
N LYS A 7 -27.96 2.05 -16.89
CA LYS A 7 -27.66 0.62 -17.03
C LYS A 7 -26.26 0.23 -16.55
N LEU A 8 -25.43 1.19 -16.14
CA LEU A 8 -24.10 0.90 -15.62
C LEU A 8 -24.16 0.13 -14.31
N PRO A 9 -23.22 -0.82 -14.08
CA PRO A 9 -23.28 -1.77 -12.96
C PRO A 9 -23.35 -1.12 -11.58
N LEU A 10 -22.81 0.09 -11.43
CA LEU A 10 -22.75 0.82 -10.16
C LEU A 10 -23.58 2.12 -10.17
N PHE A 11 -24.47 2.31 -11.13
CA PHE A 11 -25.35 3.49 -11.16
C PHE A 11 -26.18 3.59 -9.86
N GLY A 12 -26.20 4.78 -9.25
CA GLY A 12 -26.88 5.02 -7.97
C GLY A 12 -26.20 4.41 -6.75
N TYR A 13 -24.97 3.92 -6.87
CA TYR A 13 -24.19 3.38 -5.77
C TYR A 13 -23.06 4.32 -5.40
N LYS A 14 -22.99 4.78 -4.13
CA LYS A 14 -21.98 5.72 -3.63
C LYS A 14 -20.87 4.99 -2.93
N VAL A 15 -19.65 5.17 -3.41
CA VAL A 15 -18.45 4.47 -2.95
C VAL A 15 -17.43 5.45 -2.39
N LEU A 16 -16.99 5.22 -1.17
CA LEU A 16 -15.84 5.92 -0.59
C LEU A 16 -14.53 5.21 -0.94
N VAL A 17 -13.59 5.92 -1.55
CA VAL A 17 -12.25 5.42 -1.89
C VAL A 17 -11.22 6.00 -0.92
N THR A 18 -10.57 5.12 -0.14
CA THR A 18 -9.57 5.49 0.86
C THR A 18 -8.17 5.09 0.39
N ARG A 19 -7.50 5.94 -0.36
CA ARG A 19 -6.14 5.69 -0.87
C ARG A 19 -5.30 6.97 -0.87
N PRO A 20 -3.95 6.88 -0.95
CA PRO A 20 -3.12 8.04 -1.27
C PRO A 20 -3.63 8.73 -2.54
N LYS A 21 -3.64 10.07 -2.55
CA LYS A 21 -4.29 10.90 -3.56
C LYS A 21 -4.04 10.46 -5.01
N GLU A 22 -2.79 10.15 -5.36
CA GLU A 22 -2.40 9.73 -6.72
C GLU A 22 -3.00 8.37 -7.13
N ALA A 23 -3.12 7.45 -6.18
CA ALA A 23 -3.68 6.11 -6.41
C ALA A 23 -5.21 6.07 -6.29
N ALA A 24 -5.81 6.99 -5.50
CA ALA A 24 -7.26 7.15 -5.38
C ALA A 24 -7.86 7.56 -6.72
N SER A 25 -7.27 8.55 -7.39
CA SER A 25 -7.77 9.08 -8.67
C SER A 25 -7.90 8.01 -9.76
N SER A 26 -6.97 7.04 -9.82
CA SER A 26 -7.04 5.93 -10.79
C SER A 26 -8.19 4.97 -10.50
N MET A 27 -8.40 4.59 -9.23
CA MET A 27 -9.51 3.73 -8.82
C MET A 27 -10.85 4.46 -8.94
N ALA A 28 -10.92 5.72 -8.52
CA ALA A 28 -12.11 6.55 -8.64
C ALA A 28 -12.56 6.68 -10.09
N ALA A 29 -11.62 6.86 -11.04
CA ALA A 29 -11.92 6.90 -12.46
C ALA A 29 -12.54 5.57 -12.97
N LYS A 30 -12.03 4.42 -12.52
CA LYS A 30 -12.59 3.11 -12.88
C LYS A 30 -14.02 2.93 -12.30
N LEU A 31 -14.24 3.31 -11.04
CA LEU A 31 -15.56 3.24 -10.40
C LEU A 31 -16.58 4.17 -11.08
N ARG A 32 -16.18 5.41 -11.41
CA ARG A 32 -17.04 6.37 -12.13
C ARG A 32 -17.41 5.85 -13.53
N LYS A 33 -16.48 5.19 -14.24
CA LYS A 33 -16.78 4.54 -15.52
C LYS A 33 -17.83 3.42 -15.40
N LEU A 34 -17.94 2.80 -14.23
CA LEU A 34 -18.95 1.81 -13.91
C LEU A 34 -20.26 2.43 -13.39
N GLY A 35 -20.35 3.77 -13.33
CA GLY A 35 -21.56 4.51 -12.92
C GLY A 35 -21.64 4.86 -11.44
N ALA A 36 -20.60 4.57 -10.64
CA ALA A 36 -20.61 4.90 -9.22
C ALA A 36 -20.48 6.42 -8.98
N GLU A 37 -21.17 6.91 -7.96
CA GLU A 37 -20.81 8.16 -7.29
C GLU A 37 -19.61 7.89 -6.37
N VAL A 38 -18.51 8.63 -6.55
CA VAL A 38 -17.27 8.34 -5.84
C VAL A 38 -16.86 9.53 -4.98
N LEU A 39 -16.79 9.29 -3.68
CA LEU A 39 -16.14 10.16 -2.72
C LEU A 39 -14.68 9.71 -2.54
N GLU A 40 -13.74 10.63 -2.63
CA GLU A 40 -12.32 10.35 -2.44
C GLU A 40 -11.88 10.90 -1.08
N LEU A 41 -11.56 10.02 -0.14
CA LEU A 41 -10.93 10.35 1.12
C LEU A 41 -9.45 9.92 1.04
N PRO A 42 -8.55 10.83 0.68
CA PRO A 42 -7.12 10.53 0.68
C PRO A 42 -6.60 10.53 2.13
N ALA A 43 -7.10 9.57 2.92
CA ALA A 43 -6.86 9.47 4.35
C ALA A 43 -5.38 9.25 4.71
N ILE A 44 -4.53 8.94 3.74
CA ILE A 44 -3.11 8.74 3.94
C ILE A 44 -2.28 9.49 2.90
N LYS A 45 -1.19 10.10 3.38
CA LYS A 45 -0.14 10.69 2.57
C LYS A 45 1.19 10.08 2.97
N THR A 46 1.92 9.61 1.99
CA THR A 46 3.27 9.09 2.23
C THR A 46 4.28 10.17 1.93
N VAL A 47 5.06 10.56 2.92
CA VAL A 47 6.09 11.60 2.81
C VAL A 47 7.47 11.03 3.10
N ALA A 48 8.48 11.48 2.35
CA ALA A 48 9.86 11.15 2.65
C ALA A 48 10.28 11.80 3.99
N ILE A 49 11.03 11.07 4.81
CA ILE A 49 11.60 11.60 6.04
C ILE A 49 12.70 12.59 5.64
N GLN A 50 12.51 13.85 5.99
CA GLN A 50 13.45 14.91 5.67
C GLN A 50 14.72 14.79 6.54
N GLU A 51 15.86 15.26 6.00
CA GLU A 51 17.15 15.29 6.70
C GLU A 51 17.55 13.96 7.36
N ASN A 52 17.28 12.85 6.66
CA ASN A 52 17.50 11.51 7.15
C ASN A 52 19.02 11.17 7.26
N ALA A 53 19.61 11.48 8.40
CA ALA A 53 21.05 11.27 8.64
C ALA A 53 21.49 9.80 8.45
N ALA A 54 20.63 8.83 8.81
CA ALA A 54 20.91 7.41 8.64
C ALA A 54 21.00 7.05 7.15
N LEU A 55 20.06 7.56 6.32
CA LEU A 55 20.08 7.36 4.88
C LEU A 55 21.30 8.02 4.22
N PHE A 56 21.63 9.25 4.60
CA PHE A 56 22.82 9.92 4.07
C PHE A 56 24.12 9.21 4.47
N THR A 57 24.18 8.67 5.68
CA THR A 57 25.29 7.81 6.11
C THR A 57 25.35 6.53 5.25
N ALA A 58 24.22 5.89 4.97
CA ALA A 58 24.18 4.74 4.07
C ALA A 58 24.67 5.10 2.66
N PHE A 59 24.27 6.26 2.13
CA PHE A 59 24.72 6.74 0.82
C PHE A 59 26.23 6.96 0.74
N SER A 60 26.86 7.42 1.82
CA SER A 60 28.31 7.62 1.85
C SER A 60 29.11 6.31 1.75
N ARG A 61 28.52 5.20 2.18
CA ARG A 61 29.12 3.84 2.18
C ARG A 61 28.40 2.85 1.27
N MET A 62 27.68 3.34 0.26
CA MET A 62 26.82 2.54 -0.62
C MET A 62 27.52 1.31 -1.23
N GLN A 63 28.78 1.46 -1.60
CA GLN A 63 29.59 0.38 -2.20
C GLN A 63 29.87 -0.80 -1.23
N THR A 64 29.59 -0.64 0.06
CA THR A 64 29.80 -1.69 1.06
C THR A 64 28.63 -2.65 1.17
N TYR A 65 27.46 -2.33 0.59
CA TYR A 65 26.31 -3.20 0.62
C TYR A 65 26.39 -4.28 -0.44
N ASP A 66 26.01 -5.48 -0.05
CA ASP A 66 25.87 -6.62 -0.95
C ASP A 66 24.42 -6.75 -1.47
N TRP A 67 23.44 -6.31 -0.68
CA TRP A 67 22.04 -6.30 -1.03
C TRP A 67 21.37 -4.97 -0.67
N ILE A 68 20.47 -4.52 -1.57
CA ILE A 68 19.51 -3.45 -1.30
C ILE A 68 18.12 -4.06 -1.45
N VAL A 69 17.31 -3.99 -0.39
CA VAL A 69 16.07 -4.73 -0.28
C VAL A 69 14.89 -3.77 -0.21
N PHE A 70 13.94 -3.89 -1.14
CA PHE A 70 12.75 -3.07 -1.16
C PHE A 70 11.49 -3.87 -0.86
N THR A 71 10.73 -3.44 0.13
CA THR A 71 9.46 -4.04 0.53
C THR A 71 8.24 -3.32 -0.04
N SER A 72 8.43 -2.24 -0.83
CA SER A 72 7.33 -1.49 -1.44
C SER A 72 7.76 -0.68 -2.65
N PRO A 73 6.86 -0.41 -3.62
CA PRO A 73 7.12 0.51 -4.73
C PRO A 73 7.49 1.93 -4.26
N LYS A 74 6.87 2.39 -3.15
CA LYS A 74 7.15 3.71 -2.57
C LYS A 74 8.56 3.79 -2.02
N GLY A 75 9.06 2.72 -1.38
CA GLY A 75 10.45 2.63 -0.92
C GLY A 75 11.44 2.82 -2.07
N VAL A 76 11.21 2.16 -3.20
CA VAL A 76 12.03 2.35 -4.41
C VAL A 76 12.01 3.82 -4.84
N LYS A 77 10.82 4.40 -4.99
CA LYS A 77 10.66 5.78 -5.47
C LYS A 77 11.41 6.76 -4.56
N VAL A 78 11.14 6.72 -3.26
CA VAL A 78 11.77 7.63 -2.29
C VAL A 78 13.28 7.44 -2.23
N PHE A 79 13.78 6.21 -2.22
CA PHE A 79 15.20 5.93 -2.19
C PHE A 79 15.96 6.60 -3.34
N PHE A 80 15.49 6.42 -4.57
CA PHE A 80 16.14 7.03 -5.74
C PHE A 80 15.95 8.56 -5.81
N GLU A 81 14.82 9.09 -5.35
CA GLU A 81 14.60 10.53 -5.23
C GLU A 81 15.58 11.16 -4.22
N GLU A 82 15.77 10.54 -3.06
CA GLU A 82 16.72 11.02 -2.05
C GLU A 82 18.18 10.88 -2.52
N MET A 83 18.54 9.79 -3.24
CA MET A 83 19.83 9.69 -3.90
C MET A 83 20.08 10.87 -4.86
N GLN A 84 19.09 11.22 -5.67
CA GLN A 84 19.20 12.32 -6.63
C GLN A 84 19.36 13.67 -5.90
N LYS A 85 18.55 13.93 -4.87
CA LYS A 85 18.66 15.15 -4.05
C LYS A 85 20.04 15.27 -3.38
N ALA A 86 20.56 14.16 -2.87
CA ALA A 86 21.88 14.08 -2.26
C ALA A 86 23.02 14.09 -3.29
N LYS A 87 22.72 14.19 -4.60
CA LYS A 87 23.69 14.12 -5.72
C LYS A 87 24.56 12.86 -5.66
N VAL A 88 23.99 11.75 -5.21
CA VAL A 88 24.66 10.46 -5.17
C VAL A 88 24.45 9.75 -6.51
N ASP A 89 25.54 9.48 -7.21
CA ASP A 89 25.52 8.81 -8.50
C ASP A 89 25.13 7.34 -8.35
N VAL A 90 24.24 6.84 -9.23
CA VAL A 90 23.77 5.45 -9.24
C VAL A 90 24.91 4.43 -9.42
N ARG A 91 26.03 4.83 -10.03
CA ARG A 91 27.25 3.99 -10.16
C ARG A 91 27.85 3.63 -8.81
N LYS A 92 27.54 4.38 -7.73
CA LYS A 92 27.93 4.04 -6.36
C LYS A 92 27.18 2.85 -5.78
N LEU A 93 26.07 2.40 -6.40
CA LEU A 93 25.42 1.14 -6.04
C LEU A 93 26.34 -0.06 -6.26
N GLY A 94 27.33 0.07 -7.17
CA GLY A 94 28.43 -0.89 -7.36
C GLY A 94 27.93 -2.28 -7.70
N LYS A 95 28.33 -3.26 -6.87
CA LYS A 95 27.98 -4.69 -7.01
C LYS A 95 26.69 -5.09 -6.26
N ALA A 96 26.03 -4.15 -5.59
CA ALA A 96 24.85 -4.47 -4.79
C ALA A 96 23.75 -5.12 -5.63
N LYS A 97 23.25 -6.25 -5.15
CA LYS A 97 22.09 -6.96 -5.72
C LYS A 97 20.81 -6.38 -5.17
N PHE A 98 19.74 -6.48 -5.94
CA PHE A 98 18.43 -6.02 -5.54
C PHE A 98 17.50 -7.16 -5.17
N ALA A 99 16.82 -7.05 -4.03
CA ALA A 99 15.75 -7.95 -3.66
C ALA A 99 14.45 -7.16 -3.47
N VAL A 100 13.33 -7.70 -3.96
CA VAL A 100 12.03 -7.05 -3.92
C VAL A 100 10.95 -8.01 -3.42
N VAL A 101 9.98 -7.48 -2.67
CA VAL A 101 8.93 -8.31 -2.08
C VAL A 101 7.92 -8.84 -3.09
N GLY A 102 7.75 -8.19 -4.24
CA GLY A 102 6.75 -8.59 -5.21
C GLY A 102 6.74 -7.74 -6.49
N THR A 103 5.84 -8.10 -7.40
CA THR A 103 5.78 -7.58 -8.77
C THR A 103 5.62 -6.06 -8.88
N GLY A 104 4.82 -5.44 -8.00
CA GLY A 104 4.66 -3.98 -7.97
C GLY A 104 5.97 -3.26 -7.62
N THR A 105 6.74 -3.81 -6.68
CA THR A 105 8.05 -3.28 -6.28
C THR A 105 9.09 -3.51 -7.38
N GLN A 106 9.05 -4.68 -8.03
CA GLN A 106 9.88 -4.99 -9.18
C GLN A 106 9.64 -3.99 -10.33
N LYS A 107 8.38 -3.71 -10.65
CA LYS A 107 8.03 -2.73 -11.69
C LYS A 107 8.60 -1.35 -11.37
N ALA A 108 8.45 -0.90 -10.14
CA ALA A 108 9.00 0.39 -9.71
C ALA A 108 10.53 0.44 -9.82
N LEU A 109 11.22 -0.68 -9.55
CA LEU A 109 12.67 -0.79 -9.72
C LEU A 109 13.06 -0.76 -11.20
N GLN A 110 12.31 -1.44 -12.07
CA GLN A 110 12.52 -1.44 -13.52
C GLN A 110 12.34 -0.03 -14.12
N GLU A 111 11.43 0.76 -13.62
CA GLU A 111 11.25 2.17 -14.02
C GLU A 111 12.48 3.04 -13.67
N LYS A 112 13.34 2.58 -12.75
CA LYS A 112 14.64 3.20 -12.44
C LYS A 112 15.81 2.60 -13.21
N GLY A 113 15.55 1.65 -14.11
CA GLY A 113 16.56 0.99 -14.96
C GLY A 113 17.27 -0.19 -14.30
N PHE A 114 16.74 -0.71 -13.18
CA PHE A 114 17.31 -1.84 -12.46
C PHE A 114 16.38 -3.06 -12.46
N PHE A 115 16.95 -4.25 -12.33
CA PHE A 115 16.21 -5.50 -12.22
C PHE A 115 16.45 -6.13 -10.86
N ALA A 116 15.44 -6.82 -10.33
CA ALA A 116 15.59 -7.56 -9.09
C ALA A 116 16.33 -8.88 -9.36
N ASP A 117 17.35 -9.16 -8.53
CA ASP A 117 18.05 -10.43 -8.49
C ASP A 117 17.27 -11.50 -7.70
N LEU A 118 16.37 -11.03 -6.80
CA LEU A 118 15.60 -11.91 -5.92
C LEU A 118 14.18 -11.36 -5.72
N MET A 119 13.19 -12.23 -5.92
CA MET A 119 11.78 -11.98 -5.61
C MET A 119 11.13 -13.30 -5.17
N PRO A 120 10.41 -13.36 -4.04
CA PRO A 120 9.76 -14.58 -3.59
C PRO A 120 8.48 -14.88 -4.39
N GLU A 121 8.05 -16.15 -4.37
CA GLU A 121 6.76 -16.56 -4.95
C GLU A 121 5.58 -16.07 -4.11
N VAL A 122 5.72 -16.08 -2.78
CA VAL A 122 4.76 -15.50 -1.83
C VAL A 122 5.23 -14.09 -1.49
N PHE A 123 4.44 -13.09 -1.87
CA PHE A 123 4.80 -11.67 -1.80
C PHE A 123 4.66 -11.09 -0.39
N ASP A 124 5.46 -11.60 0.55
CA ASP A 124 5.54 -11.11 1.91
C ASP A 124 6.97 -10.97 2.42
N GLY A 125 7.12 -10.26 3.56
CA GLY A 125 8.44 -9.99 4.14
C GLY A 125 9.13 -11.23 4.68
N ALA A 126 8.39 -12.17 5.24
CA ALA A 126 8.94 -13.41 5.79
C ALA A 126 9.55 -14.30 4.68
N SER A 127 8.81 -14.48 3.58
CA SER A 127 9.25 -15.26 2.42
C SER A 127 10.52 -14.64 1.78
N LEU A 128 10.54 -13.31 1.62
CA LEU A 128 11.72 -12.61 1.11
C LEU A 128 12.91 -12.75 2.05
N GLY A 129 12.69 -12.62 3.37
CA GLY A 129 13.74 -12.80 4.38
C GLY A 129 14.35 -14.20 4.37
N LYS A 130 13.54 -15.25 4.25
CA LYS A 130 13.99 -16.65 4.13
C LYS A 130 14.86 -16.86 2.90
N MET A 131 14.37 -16.39 1.73
CA MET A 131 15.14 -16.52 0.48
C MET A 131 16.48 -15.77 0.54
N LEU A 132 16.51 -14.58 1.14
CA LEU A 132 17.76 -13.84 1.35
C LEU A 132 18.72 -14.64 2.26
N CYS A 133 18.22 -15.21 3.36
CA CYS A 133 19.04 -16.07 4.24
C CYS A 133 19.66 -17.27 3.50
N GLU A 134 18.95 -17.88 2.56
CA GLU A 134 19.47 -18.99 1.73
C GLU A 134 20.57 -18.51 0.77
N LYS A 135 20.46 -17.29 0.24
CA LYS A 135 21.43 -16.72 -0.70
C LYS A 135 22.65 -16.09 -0.04
N CYS A 136 22.55 -15.76 1.24
CA CYS A 136 23.62 -15.13 2.01
C CYS A 136 24.53 -16.19 2.66
N SER A 137 25.83 -15.91 2.73
CA SER A 137 26.83 -16.74 3.40
C SER A 137 26.98 -16.45 4.90
N GLY A 138 26.41 -15.32 5.37
CA GLY A 138 26.55 -14.81 6.74
C GLY A 138 27.64 -13.75 6.91
N LYS A 139 28.02 -13.08 5.82
CA LYS A 139 28.98 -11.95 5.84
C LYS A 139 28.44 -10.73 5.13
N GLU A 140 27.24 -10.83 4.61
CA GLU A 140 26.62 -9.83 3.76
C GLU A 140 26.14 -8.63 4.59
N LYS A 141 26.24 -7.48 3.95
CA LYS A 141 25.68 -6.23 4.43
C LYS A 141 24.46 -5.85 3.62
N ILE A 142 23.32 -5.76 4.28
CA ILE A 142 22.02 -5.51 3.69
C ILE A 142 21.57 -4.10 4.04
N LEU A 143 21.19 -3.32 3.02
CA LEU A 143 20.46 -2.07 3.18
C LEU A 143 18.97 -2.35 2.97
N LEU A 144 18.13 -1.99 3.96
CA LEU A 144 16.68 -2.15 3.93
C LEU A 144 15.99 -0.77 4.06
N PRO A 145 15.89 0.00 2.96
CA PRO A 145 15.20 1.29 2.98
C PRO A 145 13.68 1.05 2.85
N ARG A 146 12.92 1.38 3.88
CA ARG A 146 11.49 1.07 3.96
C ARG A 146 10.66 2.12 4.69
N ALA A 147 9.38 1.86 4.93
CA ALA A 147 8.55 2.69 5.80
C ALA A 147 9.10 2.71 7.22
N GLU A 148 9.03 3.86 7.90
CA GLU A 148 9.41 4.00 9.32
C GLU A 148 8.64 3.00 10.19
N ILE A 149 7.34 2.90 9.98
CA ILE A 149 6.48 1.91 10.61
C ILE A 149 6.14 0.84 9.56
N GLY A 150 6.91 -0.25 9.52
CA GLY A 150 6.69 -1.37 8.61
C GLY A 150 6.67 -2.72 9.32
N SER A 151 6.24 -3.79 8.61
CA SER A 151 6.30 -5.15 9.15
C SER A 151 7.73 -5.53 9.53
N GLN A 152 7.89 -6.16 10.70
CA GLN A 152 9.19 -6.63 11.18
C GLN A 152 9.58 -8.03 10.67
N GLU A 153 8.66 -8.71 9.98
CA GLU A 153 8.83 -10.12 9.54
C GLU A 153 10.14 -10.35 8.78
N ILE A 154 10.49 -9.47 7.85
CA ILE A 154 11.74 -9.61 7.09
C ILE A 154 12.99 -9.47 7.98
N VAL A 155 12.95 -8.53 8.94
CA VAL A 155 14.07 -8.29 9.86
C VAL A 155 14.23 -9.47 10.82
N GLU A 156 13.10 -10.02 11.30
CA GLU A 156 13.10 -11.21 12.17
C GLU A 156 13.67 -12.43 11.45
N GLU A 157 13.31 -12.64 10.18
CA GLU A 157 13.88 -13.74 9.40
C GLU A 157 15.39 -13.55 9.14
N LEU A 158 15.82 -12.35 8.75
CA LEU A 158 17.22 -12.07 8.49
C LEU A 158 18.10 -12.21 9.75
N LYS A 159 17.58 -11.86 10.93
CA LYS A 159 18.29 -12.02 12.22
C LYS A 159 18.52 -13.49 12.60
N LYS A 160 17.81 -14.45 12.02
CA LYS A 160 18.05 -15.87 12.26
C LYS A 160 19.39 -16.35 11.67
N LYS A 161 19.91 -15.64 10.67
CA LYS A 161 21.23 -15.95 10.09
C LYS A 161 22.31 -15.11 10.73
N SER A 162 23.21 -15.76 11.48
CA SER A 162 24.34 -15.09 12.12
C SER A 162 25.28 -14.48 11.08
N GLY A 163 25.88 -13.33 11.41
CA GLY A 163 26.90 -12.66 10.61
C GLY A 163 26.37 -11.71 9.52
N ILE A 164 25.09 -11.72 9.19
CA ILE A 164 24.47 -10.69 8.33
C ILE A 164 24.37 -9.37 9.12
N THR A 165 24.79 -8.28 8.48
CA THR A 165 24.60 -6.92 9.01
C THR A 165 23.43 -6.26 8.26
N ILE A 166 22.49 -5.67 9.00
CA ILE A 166 21.27 -5.05 8.43
C ILE A 166 21.27 -3.57 8.83
N ASP A 167 21.29 -2.69 7.85
CA ASP A 167 20.97 -1.29 8.02
C ASP A 167 19.47 -1.11 7.64
N ASP A 168 18.58 -1.25 8.64
CA ASP A 168 17.13 -1.06 8.52
C ASP A 168 16.83 0.42 8.71
N ILE A 169 16.45 1.11 7.63
CA ILE A 169 16.32 2.56 7.61
C ILE A 169 14.91 2.94 7.17
N GLY A 170 14.16 3.60 8.06
CA GLY A 170 12.92 4.29 7.72
C GLY A 170 13.23 5.48 6.80
N ILE A 171 12.74 5.44 5.56
CA ILE A 171 12.98 6.52 4.58
C ILE A 171 11.73 7.29 4.23
N TYR A 172 10.57 6.81 4.62
CA TYR A 172 9.30 7.51 4.47
C TYR A 172 8.35 7.13 5.60
N GLU A 173 7.45 8.03 5.89
CA GLU A 173 6.37 7.83 6.84
C GLU A 173 5.00 7.99 6.17
N THR A 174 3.98 7.44 6.82
CA THR A 174 2.59 7.57 6.40
C THR A 174 1.90 8.53 7.35
N LEU A 175 1.53 9.70 6.85
CA LEU A 175 0.74 10.67 7.58
C LEU A 175 -0.74 10.45 7.28
N TYR A 176 -1.59 10.65 8.28
CA TYR A 176 -3.04 10.62 8.14
C TYR A 176 -3.55 12.05 7.94
N GLU A 177 -4.31 12.27 6.87
CA GLU A 177 -4.89 13.58 6.55
C GLU A 177 -6.40 13.51 6.77
N LYS A 178 -6.97 14.55 7.41
CA LYS A 178 -8.42 14.76 7.46
C LYS A 178 -8.85 15.50 6.21
N SER A 179 -10.01 15.15 5.66
CA SER A 179 -10.66 15.96 4.65
C SER A 179 -11.26 17.21 5.31
N GLU A 180 -11.03 18.37 4.72
CA GLU A 180 -11.66 19.62 5.16
C GLU A 180 -12.93 19.94 4.33
N ILE A 181 -13.20 19.16 3.30
CA ILE A 181 -14.20 19.51 2.26
C ILE A 181 -15.50 18.73 2.43
N ILE A 182 -15.44 17.49 2.95
CA ILE A 182 -16.58 16.59 3.07
C ILE A 182 -16.68 16.13 4.51
N ASP A 183 -17.89 16.18 5.08
CA ASP A 183 -18.18 15.59 6.38
C ASP A 183 -18.57 14.11 6.19
N GLU A 184 -17.55 13.26 6.02
CA GLU A 184 -17.73 11.83 5.78
C GLU A 184 -18.53 11.16 6.91
N LYS A 185 -18.44 11.67 8.15
CA LYS A 185 -19.20 11.16 9.28
C LYS A 185 -20.70 11.35 9.04
N LYS A 186 -21.13 12.55 8.65
CA LYS A 186 -22.54 12.82 8.32
C LYS A 186 -23.02 11.97 7.13
N GLU A 187 -22.19 11.81 6.11
CA GLU A 187 -22.53 10.99 4.95
C GLU A 187 -22.74 9.50 5.34
N PHE A 188 -21.92 8.93 6.22
CA PHE A 188 -22.12 7.59 6.74
C PHE A 188 -23.33 7.49 7.68
N GLU A 189 -23.53 8.46 8.58
CA GLU A 189 -24.67 8.50 9.49
C GLU A 189 -26.00 8.64 8.75
N ALA A 190 -26.00 9.41 7.67
CA ALA A 190 -27.16 9.54 6.78
C ALA A 190 -27.41 8.28 5.93
N GLY A 191 -26.50 7.31 5.93
CA GLY A 191 -26.59 6.10 5.11
C GLY A 191 -26.39 6.36 3.62
N SER A 192 -25.81 7.51 3.25
CA SER A 192 -25.61 7.90 1.86
C SER A 192 -24.38 7.22 1.22
N ILE A 193 -23.45 6.68 2.00
CA ILE A 193 -22.31 5.90 1.49
C ILE A 193 -22.60 4.42 1.59
N ASP A 194 -22.68 3.75 0.45
CA ASP A 194 -23.03 2.34 0.36
C ASP A 194 -21.88 1.42 0.74
N CYS A 195 -20.63 1.82 0.41
CA CYS A 195 -19.45 0.99 0.61
C CYS A 195 -18.18 1.85 0.70
N ALA A 196 -17.24 1.45 1.57
CA ALA A 196 -15.87 1.97 1.61
C ALA A 196 -14.89 0.93 1.05
N VAL A 197 -13.95 1.38 0.22
CA VAL A 197 -12.96 0.50 -0.43
C VAL A 197 -11.59 0.68 0.20
N PHE A 198 -11.00 -0.41 0.67
CA PHE A 198 -9.71 -0.46 1.34
C PHE A 198 -8.70 -1.34 0.60
N THR A 199 -7.54 -0.77 0.28
CA THR A 199 -6.48 -1.46 -0.48
C THR A 199 -5.27 -1.85 0.34
N SER A 200 -5.28 -1.53 1.64
CA SER A 200 -4.24 -1.94 2.61
C SER A 200 -4.73 -1.74 4.04
N ALA A 201 -4.07 -2.37 5.01
CA ALA A 201 -4.35 -2.15 6.42
C ALA A 201 -4.11 -0.69 6.85
N SER A 202 -3.17 0.02 6.21
CA SER A 202 -2.92 1.45 6.49
C SER A 202 -4.06 2.35 6.01
N THR A 203 -4.75 2.00 4.91
CA THR A 203 -5.93 2.76 4.48
C THR A 203 -7.11 2.61 5.43
N VAL A 204 -7.27 1.43 6.06
CA VAL A 204 -8.26 1.23 7.13
C VAL A 204 -7.95 2.11 8.34
N LYS A 205 -6.68 2.08 8.80
CA LYS A 205 -6.24 2.94 9.92
C LYS A 205 -6.43 4.42 9.60
N GLY A 206 -6.02 4.85 8.40
CA GLY A 206 -6.19 6.23 7.96
C GLY A 206 -7.66 6.67 7.91
N PHE A 207 -8.57 5.79 7.50
CA PHE A 207 -10.00 6.07 7.54
C PHE A 207 -10.50 6.28 8.98
N VAL A 208 -10.11 5.42 9.90
CA VAL A 208 -10.50 5.54 11.33
C VAL A 208 -9.95 6.83 11.96
N GLU A 209 -8.72 7.19 11.66
CA GLU A 209 -8.11 8.45 12.13
C GLU A 209 -8.77 9.69 11.51
N ALA A 210 -9.18 9.61 10.24
CA ALA A 210 -9.81 10.72 9.52
C ALA A 210 -11.27 10.94 9.95
N VAL A 211 -11.99 9.86 10.30
CA VAL A 211 -13.43 9.91 10.66
C VAL A 211 -13.63 9.34 12.07
N PRO A 212 -13.12 10.03 13.12
CA PRO A 212 -13.27 9.57 14.50
C PRO A 212 -14.75 9.57 14.93
N GLU A 213 -15.06 8.75 15.94
CA GLU A 213 -16.41 8.66 16.53
C GLU A 213 -17.53 8.18 15.59
N LEU A 214 -17.18 7.59 14.44
CA LEU A 214 -18.14 6.94 13.57
C LEU A 214 -18.51 5.56 14.15
N ASP A 215 -19.78 5.17 14.06
CA ASP A 215 -20.19 3.79 14.27
C ASP A 215 -19.73 2.92 13.10
N TYR A 216 -18.53 2.36 13.22
CA TYR A 216 -17.91 1.57 12.15
C TYR A 216 -18.68 0.28 11.82
N SER A 217 -19.58 -0.19 12.70
CA SER A 217 -20.44 -1.37 12.41
C SER A 217 -21.40 -1.12 11.24
N LYS A 218 -21.64 0.13 10.90
CA LYS A 218 -22.44 0.54 9.73
C LYS A 218 -21.66 0.54 8.42
N VAL A 219 -20.33 0.54 8.49
CA VAL A 219 -19.46 0.61 7.31
C VAL A 219 -19.36 -0.74 6.61
N LYS A 220 -19.82 -0.83 5.37
CA LYS A 220 -19.52 -1.96 4.49
C LYS A 220 -18.12 -1.76 3.90
N ALA A 221 -17.17 -2.60 4.28
CA ALA A 221 -15.76 -2.49 3.91
C ALA A 221 -15.38 -3.51 2.85
N ALA A 222 -15.15 -3.07 1.61
CA ALA A 222 -14.60 -3.88 0.54
C ALA A 222 -13.06 -3.89 0.64
N CYS A 223 -12.48 -5.02 0.98
CA CYS A 223 -11.06 -5.19 1.30
C CYS A 223 -10.34 -5.97 0.19
N ILE A 224 -9.17 -5.49 -0.23
CA ILE A 224 -8.37 -6.11 -1.31
C ILE A 224 -7.78 -7.47 -0.91
N GLY A 225 -7.66 -7.78 0.38
CA GLY A 225 -7.03 -9.01 0.82
C GLY A 225 -7.11 -9.23 2.34
N LYS A 226 -6.57 -10.36 2.79
CA LYS A 226 -6.68 -10.86 4.18
C LYS A 226 -6.20 -9.86 5.23
N GLN A 227 -5.03 -9.23 5.03
CA GLN A 227 -4.48 -8.27 6.00
C GLN A 227 -5.35 -7.01 6.13
N THR A 228 -5.89 -6.54 5.02
CA THR A 228 -6.80 -5.39 4.99
C THR A 228 -8.11 -5.72 5.69
N LYS A 229 -8.67 -6.90 5.39
CA LYS A 229 -9.88 -7.40 6.05
C LYS A 229 -9.67 -7.50 7.57
N ALA A 230 -8.59 -8.15 8.02
CA ALA A 230 -8.28 -8.29 9.44
C ALA A 230 -8.10 -6.94 10.15
N ALA A 231 -7.60 -5.91 9.44
CA ALA A 231 -7.53 -4.56 9.99
C ALA A 231 -8.91 -3.92 10.15
N ALA A 232 -9.84 -4.12 9.20
CA ALA A 232 -11.20 -3.60 9.25
C ALA A 232 -12.08 -4.34 10.29
N ASP A 233 -11.88 -5.66 10.44
CA ASP A 233 -12.56 -6.49 11.45
C ASP A 233 -12.30 -5.97 12.87
N LYS A 234 -11.11 -5.44 13.17
CA LYS A 234 -10.75 -4.86 14.48
C LYS A 234 -11.65 -3.67 14.88
N TYR A 235 -12.25 -3.01 13.93
CA TYR A 235 -13.16 -1.89 14.14
C TYR A 235 -14.63 -2.28 13.94
N SER A 236 -14.92 -3.60 13.92
CA SER A 236 -16.29 -4.14 13.78
C SER A 236 -17.00 -3.75 12.48
N MET A 237 -16.24 -3.41 11.42
CA MET A 237 -16.81 -3.12 10.11
C MET A 237 -17.45 -4.38 9.50
N LYS A 238 -18.46 -4.20 8.64
CA LYS A 238 -19.00 -5.30 7.82
C LYS A 238 -18.06 -5.58 6.65
N THR A 239 -17.17 -6.54 6.81
CA THR A 239 -16.05 -6.77 5.90
C THR A 239 -16.37 -7.77 4.80
N TYR A 240 -15.94 -7.44 3.59
CA TYR A 240 -15.98 -8.28 2.40
C TYR A 240 -14.59 -8.29 1.77
N MET A 241 -14.17 -9.43 1.22
CA MET A 241 -12.83 -9.57 0.65
C MET A 241 -12.90 -9.96 -0.81
N SER A 242 -12.06 -9.33 -1.65
CA SER A 242 -11.92 -9.71 -3.05
C SER A 242 -11.29 -11.11 -3.19
N LYS A 243 -11.60 -11.79 -4.29
CA LYS A 243 -11.09 -13.15 -4.58
C LYS A 243 -9.58 -13.14 -4.75
N GLU A 244 -9.06 -12.10 -5.39
CA GLU A 244 -7.63 -11.88 -5.61
C GLU A 244 -7.23 -10.50 -5.10
N ALA A 245 -5.95 -10.37 -4.73
CA ALA A 245 -5.38 -9.10 -4.27
C ALA A 245 -5.07 -8.16 -5.45
N SER A 246 -6.08 -7.87 -6.29
CA SER A 246 -5.99 -7.00 -7.45
C SER A 246 -7.10 -5.92 -7.42
N ILE A 247 -6.84 -4.80 -8.10
CA ILE A 247 -7.83 -3.72 -8.22
C ILE A 247 -9.06 -4.21 -8.98
N ASP A 248 -8.89 -4.98 -10.01
CA ASP A 248 -10.00 -5.44 -10.85
C ASP A 248 -10.90 -6.41 -10.08
N SER A 249 -10.34 -7.35 -9.30
CA SER A 249 -11.12 -8.22 -8.41
C SER A 249 -11.82 -7.44 -7.29
N LEU A 250 -11.24 -6.32 -6.82
CA LEU A 250 -11.88 -5.45 -5.84
C LEU A 250 -13.07 -4.68 -6.45
N LEU A 251 -12.98 -4.25 -7.71
CA LEU A 251 -14.11 -3.65 -8.44
C LEU A 251 -15.25 -4.64 -8.66
N GLU A 252 -14.93 -5.90 -9.01
CA GLU A 252 -15.93 -6.99 -9.11
C GLU A 252 -16.67 -7.19 -7.79
N LEU A 253 -15.95 -7.18 -6.66
CA LEU A 253 -16.56 -7.27 -5.33
C LEU A 253 -17.54 -6.13 -5.08
N VAL A 254 -17.19 -4.89 -5.43
CA VAL A 254 -18.10 -3.73 -5.25
C VAL A 254 -19.38 -3.90 -6.07
N ILE A 255 -19.27 -4.39 -7.31
CA ILE A 255 -20.44 -4.70 -8.16
C ILE A 255 -21.32 -5.78 -7.52
N GLU A 256 -20.71 -6.83 -6.96
CA GLU A 256 -21.41 -7.91 -6.27
C GLU A 256 -22.14 -7.40 -5.02
N LEU A 257 -21.51 -6.51 -4.24
CA LEU A 257 -22.13 -5.89 -3.07
C LEU A 257 -23.38 -5.09 -3.41
N LYS A 258 -23.36 -4.32 -4.50
CA LYS A 258 -24.54 -3.59 -4.97
C LYS A 258 -25.68 -4.56 -5.32
N LYS A 259 -25.40 -5.57 -6.16
CA LYS A 259 -26.39 -6.58 -6.55
C LYS A 259 -27.06 -7.28 -5.35
N ASN A 260 -26.26 -7.54 -4.29
CA ASN A 260 -26.77 -8.16 -3.08
C ASN A 260 -27.57 -7.20 -2.20
N SER A 261 -27.34 -5.90 -2.28
CA SER A 261 -28.15 -4.88 -1.60
C SER A 261 -29.53 -4.76 -2.27
N GLU A 262 -29.59 -4.69 -3.58
CA GLU A 262 -30.85 -4.61 -4.36
C GLU A 262 -31.77 -5.84 -4.15
N LYS A 263 -31.20 -7.03 -3.96
CA LYS A 263 -31.96 -8.26 -3.67
C LYS A 263 -32.58 -8.31 -2.27
N LYS A 264 -32.15 -7.48 -1.34
CA LYS A 264 -32.68 -7.42 0.02
C LYS A 264 -33.79 -6.39 0.19
N GLU A 265 -33.94 -5.50 -0.79
CA GLU A 265 -34.98 -4.47 -0.83
C GLU A 265 -36.25 -4.91 -1.60
N LEU A 266 -36.18 -6.06 -2.28
CA LEU A 266 -37.30 -6.76 -2.95
C LEU A 266 -37.81 -7.90 -2.06
#